data_8123d494fc233aaa8c1f195065c67af8
#
_entry.id   8123d494fc233aaa8c1f195065c67af8
#
_cell.length_a   1.000
_cell.length_b   1.000
_cell.length_c   1.000
_cell.angle_alpha   90.00
_cell.angle_beta   90.00
_cell.angle_gamma   90.00
#
_symmetry.space_group_name_H-M   'P 1'
#
loop_
_entity.id
_entity.type
_entity.pdbx_description
1 polymer ?
#
loop_
_entity_poly.entity_id
_entity_poly.type
_entity_poly.pdbx_seq_one_letter_code
_entity_poly.pdbx_strand_id
1 'polypeptide(L)'
;MNVNVDSLCERLDRLKTDRSDFESLWQRVADLVMPTKGNFTVKRMPGERNTNNIFDSTPTTSVNLLAAGLHGMVTNPSVQWFALTLDNDPDSQLGNKWLKDVRDLMLKEINRPQAGFATNIHEVYQDLALFGTGCLFVKYNSKEKRLQFQSIPLNQVFIEEDYVGNVGSVFRCFELNYAQLEEMFGQEALPYAVLNNKEPGKKFKVVHYVYKDDSVKEKQFQSVYFLYEEKHVLSESSFWEMPYMVVRWSKSSNEVYGRSPVIDELPDIQMLQEMMRETLIATQLANRPPLLVANDDTYNPMDIYPNSIIRYRNGLPPQPLNLATQPGVLMQMLQDLRDRIRTALYNDQVIFNQRSGVTATEIQEQVNAKMRLLMPIFGRLGTDLLGPMIERVYGLLKREGYIPEPTEDVSGEVRIEYTSLMAIAQKSSELIKYNESSAIATPYINMNPSIATFFDGEAILRNIYDSYNLGDSIKDHDVIQQEKEAQEQQVQEQQSLANQQTMAQINNTNTQTQNLQRQLMMS
;
A
#
# COMPACT_ATOMS: atom_id res chain seq x y z
N MET A 1 -4.10 17.56 -32.32
CA MET A 1 -2.63 17.82 -32.34
C MET A 1 -2.00 16.94 -33.39
N ASN A 2 -1.09 17.45 -34.25
CA ASN A 2 -0.32 16.55 -35.13
C ASN A 2 0.77 15.90 -34.26
N VAL A 3 0.45 14.76 -33.65
CA VAL A 3 1.43 13.99 -32.88
C VAL A 3 2.41 13.34 -33.85
N ASN A 4 3.68 13.72 -33.79
CA ASN A 4 4.72 13.09 -34.59
C ASN A 4 5.12 11.74 -33.96
N VAL A 5 4.55 10.65 -34.46
CA VAL A 5 4.79 9.27 -33.96
C VAL A 5 6.25 8.86 -34.12
N ASP A 6 6.94 9.31 -35.18
CA ASP A 6 8.36 9.02 -35.40
C ASP A 6 9.21 9.54 -34.24
N SER A 7 8.98 10.79 -33.83
CA SER A 7 9.67 11.39 -32.67
C SER A 7 9.35 10.65 -31.36
N LEU A 8 8.13 10.15 -31.16
CA LEU A 8 7.78 9.35 -30.00
C LEU A 8 8.47 7.98 -30.00
N CYS A 9 8.60 7.35 -31.16
CA CYS A 9 9.35 6.10 -31.30
C CYS A 9 10.83 6.29 -30.99
N GLU A 10 11.47 7.35 -31.52
CA GLU A 10 12.87 7.67 -31.22
C GLU A 10 13.10 7.96 -29.73
N ARG A 11 12.15 8.65 -29.08
CA ARG A 11 12.20 8.92 -27.65
C ARG A 11 12.09 7.63 -26.83
N LEU A 12 11.16 6.76 -27.19
CA LEU A 12 11.00 5.45 -26.56
C LEU A 12 12.24 4.58 -26.72
N ASP A 13 12.88 4.59 -27.89
CA ASP A 13 14.09 3.78 -28.14
C ASP A 13 15.30 4.28 -27.35
N ARG A 14 15.41 5.59 -27.12
CA ARG A 14 16.38 6.14 -26.17
C ARG A 14 16.12 5.63 -24.76
N LEU A 15 14.87 5.68 -24.28
CA LEU A 15 14.51 5.19 -22.96
C LEU A 15 14.78 3.69 -22.78
N LYS A 16 14.60 2.88 -23.83
CA LYS A 16 15.00 1.45 -23.81
C LYS A 16 16.49 1.29 -23.65
N THR A 17 17.28 2.11 -24.35
CA THR A 17 18.74 2.08 -24.26
C THR A 17 19.22 2.48 -22.87
N ASP A 18 18.69 3.57 -22.33
CA ASP A 18 19.04 4.08 -21.00
C ASP A 18 18.66 3.11 -19.88
N ARG A 19 17.64 2.27 -20.10
CA ARG A 19 17.16 1.28 -19.13
C ARG A 19 17.88 -0.07 -19.21
N SER A 20 18.72 -0.32 -20.20
CA SER A 20 19.30 -1.65 -20.50
C SER A 20 20.04 -2.28 -19.30
N ASP A 21 20.77 -1.48 -18.54
CA ASP A 21 21.49 -1.95 -17.35
C ASP A 21 20.54 -2.34 -16.22
N PHE A 22 19.46 -1.56 -16.02
CA PHE A 22 18.40 -1.92 -15.08
C PHE A 22 17.68 -3.20 -15.49
N GLU A 23 17.39 -3.41 -16.77
CA GLU A 23 16.76 -4.63 -17.25
C GLU A 23 17.60 -5.87 -16.95
N SER A 24 18.91 -5.77 -17.14
CA SER A 24 19.86 -6.83 -16.82
C SER A 24 19.90 -7.11 -15.30
N LEU A 25 19.87 -6.06 -14.48
CA LEU A 25 19.82 -6.17 -13.03
C LEU A 25 18.50 -6.79 -12.56
N TRP A 26 17.35 -6.32 -13.04
CA TRP A 26 16.02 -6.85 -12.70
C TRP A 26 15.85 -8.30 -13.14
N GLN A 27 16.42 -8.68 -14.31
CA GLN A 27 16.41 -10.08 -14.74
C GLN A 27 17.16 -10.98 -13.75
N ARG A 28 18.36 -10.56 -13.27
CA ARG A 28 19.10 -11.31 -12.26
C ARG A 28 18.36 -11.42 -10.94
N VAL A 29 17.74 -10.33 -10.47
CA VAL A 29 16.89 -10.34 -9.27
C VAL A 29 15.74 -11.33 -9.44
N ALA A 30 15.04 -11.27 -10.55
CA ALA A 30 13.94 -12.18 -10.83
C ALA A 30 14.40 -13.64 -10.85
N ASP A 31 15.50 -13.96 -11.54
CA ASP A 31 16.02 -15.33 -11.67
C ASP A 31 16.40 -15.97 -10.33
N LEU A 32 16.81 -15.16 -9.35
CA LEU A 32 17.24 -15.64 -8.03
C LEU A 32 16.17 -15.58 -6.95
N VAL A 33 15.11 -14.76 -7.15
CA VAL A 33 14.09 -14.52 -6.11
C VAL A 33 12.70 -14.91 -6.59
N MET A 34 12.24 -14.41 -7.75
CA MET A 34 10.90 -14.65 -8.28
C MET A 34 10.91 -14.77 -9.82
N PRO A 35 11.30 -15.92 -10.36
CA PRO A 35 11.45 -16.11 -11.81
C PRO A 35 10.19 -15.89 -12.64
N THR A 36 9.01 -15.99 -12.03
CA THR A 36 7.73 -15.75 -12.69
C THR A 36 7.56 -14.30 -13.17
N LYS A 37 8.29 -13.35 -12.58
CA LYS A 37 8.29 -11.92 -12.96
C LYS A 37 9.47 -11.54 -13.89
N GLY A 38 10.35 -12.48 -14.23
CA GLY A 38 11.57 -12.26 -15.00
C GLY A 38 11.39 -12.32 -16.51
N ASN A 39 10.81 -11.29 -17.12
CA ASN A 39 10.63 -11.16 -18.57
C ASN A 39 11.24 -9.85 -19.10
N PHE A 40 12.45 -9.51 -18.65
CA PHE A 40 13.10 -8.27 -19.08
C PHE A 40 14.00 -8.50 -20.29
N THR A 41 15.04 -9.30 -20.15
CA THR A 41 16.01 -9.60 -21.22
C THR A 41 15.68 -10.91 -21.93
N VAL A 42 14.93 -11.82 -21.31
CA VAL A 42 14.55 -13.13 -21.84
C VAL A 42 13.04 -13.21 -21.95
N LYS A 43 12.51 -13.43 -23.15
CA LYS A 43 11.08 -13.69 -23.36
C LYS A 43 10.79 -15.14 -23.00
N ARG A 44 10.04 -15.36 -21.91
CA ARG A 44 9.68 -16.68 -21.40
C ARG A 44 8.29 -17.10 -21.84
N MET A 45 8.09 -18.40 -22.00
CA MET A 45 6.77 -18.94 -22.32
C MET A 45 5.94 -19.13 -21.04
N PRO A 46 4.61 -18.93 -21.11
CA PRO A 46 3.74 -19.25 -19.99
C PRO A 46 3.86 -20.71 -19.55
N GLY A 47 4.05 -20.95 -18.24
CA GLY A 47 4.20 -22.31 -17.68
C GLY A 47 5.61 -22.90 -17.74
N GLU A 48 6.60 -22.16 -18.25
CA GLU A 48 8.00 -22.57 -18.24
C GLU A 48 8.53 -22.70 -16.80
N ARG A 49 9.22 -23.82 -16.50
CA ARG A 49 9.81 -24.06 -15.18
C ARG A 49 11.14 -23.30 -15.06
N ASN A 50 11.12 -22.22 -14.32
CA ASN A 50 12.26 -21.31 -14.22
C ASN A 50 12.96 -21.31 -12.84
N THR A 51 12.71 -22.34 -12.02
CA THR A 51 13.21 -22.40 -10.62
C THR A 51 14.56 -23.13 -10.51
N ASN A 52 15.27 -23.34 -11.61
CA ASN A 52 16.51 -24.14 -11.60
C ASN A 52 17.66 -23.49 -10.79
N ASN A 53 17.61 -22.17 -10.59
CA ASN A 53 18.62 -21.43 -9.86
C ASN A 53 18.20 -21.10 -8.41
N ILE A 54 17.02 -21.54 -7.98
CA ILE A 54 16.53 -21.33 -6.62
C ILE A 54 16.72 -22.60 -5.80
N PHE A 55 17.71 -22.59 -4.94
CA PHE A 55 18.03 -23.68 -4.01
C PHE A 55 17.55 -23.37 -2.59
N ASP A 56 17.38 -22.09 -2.27
CA ASP A 56 16.82 -21.60 -1.00
C ASP A 56 15.69 -20.59 -1.25
N SER A 57 14.54 -20.83 -0.63
CA SER A 57 13.33 -20.02 -0.81
C SER A 57 13.23 -18.83 0.14
N THR A 58 14.23 -18.62 1.01
CA THR A 58 14.21 -17.51 1.99
C THR A 58 14.00 -16.14 1.33
N PRO A 59 14.70 -15.77 0.23
CA PRO A 59 14.48 -14.48 -0.42
C PRO A 59 13.06 -14.33 -0.98
N THR A 60 12.53 -15.37 -1.64
CA THR A 60 11.17 -15.37 -2.19
C THR A 60 10.12 -15.18 -1.10
N THR A 61 10.24 -15.93 0.00
CA THR A 61 9.33 -15.83 1.14
C THR A 61 9.41 -14.44 1.78
N SER A 62 10.62 -13.90 1.91
CA SER A 62 10.87 -12.59 2.50
C SER A 62 10.23 -11.45 1.71
N VAL A 63 10.30 -11.50 0.39
CA VAL A 63 9.64 -10.52 -0.51
C VAL A 63 8.13 -10.60 -0.39
N ASN A 64 7.56 -11.81 -0.40
CA ASN A 64 6.11 -11.98 -0.26
C ASN A 64 5.60 -11.48 1.10
N LEU A 65 6.36 -11.71 2.18
CA LEU A 65 6.04 -11.19 3.51
C LEU A 65 6.12 -9.67 3.55
N LEU A 66 7.15 -9.07 2.94
CA LEU A 66 7.27 -7.61 2.86
C LEU A 66 6.09 -7.00 2.09
N ALA A 67 5.74 -7.55 0.92
CA ALA A 67 4.61 -7.08 0.13
C ALA A 67 3.26 -7.22 0.87
N ALA A 68 3.05 -8.37 1.54
CA ALA A 68 1.86 -8.59 2.36
C ALA A 68 1.80 -7.64 3.57
N GLY A 69 2.95 -7.37 4.19
CA GLY A 69 3.06 -6.42 5.28
C GLY A 69 2.76 -4.99 4.85
N LEU A 70 3.30 -4.54 3.72
CA LEU A 70 2.96 -3.24 3.15
C LEU A 70 1.46 -3.13 2.86
N HIS A 71 0.86 -4.17 2.26
CA HIS A 71 -0.57 -4.19 2.01
C HIS A 71 -1.40 -4.12 3.31
N GLY A 72 -1.04 -4.90 4.32
CA GLY A 72 -1.71 -4.91 5.62
C GLY A 72 -1.52 -3.62 6.43
N MET A 73 -0.38 -2.94 6.28
CA MET A 73 -0.07 -1.71 7.01
C MET A 73 -0.58 -0.45 6.31
N VAL A 74 -0.54 -0.39 4.96
CA VAL A 74 -0.75 0.84 4.19
C VAL A 74 -2.14 0.91 3.58
N THR A 75 -2.62 -0.19 3.02
CA THR A 75 -3.90 -0.24 2.27
C THR A 75 -4.81 -1.36 2.75
N ASN A 76 -4.90 -1.53 4.08
CA ASN A 76 -5.75 -2.52 4.69
C ASN A 76 -7.24 -2.22 4.39
N PRO A 77 -7.98 -3.11 3.72
CA PRO A 77 -9.38 -2.87 3.37
C PRO A 77 -10.31 -2.77 4.57
N SER A 78 -9.88 -3.24 5.75
CA SER A 78 -10.68 -3.20 6.99
C SER A 78 -10.51 -1.90 7.79
N VAL A 79 -9.61 -1.01 7.36
CA VAL A 79 -9.29 0.24 8.07
C VAL A 79 -9.41 1.42 7.12
N GLN A 80 -9.83 2.56 7.64
CA GLN A 80 -9.82 3.82 6.90
C GLN A 80 -8.37 4.33 6.83
N TRP A 81 -7.73 4.18 5.67
CA TRP A 81 -6.31 4.48 5.49
C TRP A 81 -6.04 5.85 4.83
N PHE A 82 -7.08 6.62 4.53
CA PHE A 82 -6.98 8.03 4.11
C PHE A 82 -8.12 8.87 4.69
N ALA A 83 -7.91 10.17 4.78
CA ALA A 83 -8.90 11.16 5.16
C ALA A 83 -8.98 12.26 4.09
N LEU A 84 -10.10 12.93 4.02
CA LEU A 84 -10.30 14.12 3.21
C LEU A 84 -10.45 15.31 4.13
N THR A 85 -9.83 16.43 3.80
CA THR A 85 -9.90 17.69 4.54
C THR A 85 -10.22 18.85 3.59
N LEU A 86 -10.78 19.95 4.11
CA LEU A 86 -10.98 21.18 3.38
C LEU A 86 -9.82 22.15 3.65
N ASP A 87 -9.27 22.75 2.60
CA ASP A 87 -8.14 23.68 2.74
C ASP A 87 -8.51 24.97 3.50
N ASN A 88 -9.77 25.43 3.38
CA ASN A 88 -10.18 26.75 3.89
C ASN A 88 -10.86 26.70 5.27
N ASP A 89 -11.40 25.57 5.71
CA ASP A 89 -12.10 25.44 6.99
C ASP A 89 -12.00 23.99 7.53
N PRO A 90 -10.86 23.63 8.13
CA PRO A 90 -10.67 22.28 8.67
C PRO A 90 -11.59 21.96 9.86
N ASP A 91 -12.15 22.97 10.52
CA ASP A 91 -13.01 22.82 11.71
C ASP A 91 -14.52 22.83 11.42
N SER A 92 -14.92 23.01 10.14
CA SER A 92 -16.32 23.00 9.72
C SER A 92 -16.99 21.64 9.99
N GLN A 93 -17.97 21.58 10.89
CA GLN A 93 -18.67 20.35 11.25
C GLN A 93 -19.48 19.79 10.06
N LEU A 94 -20.17 20.65 9.29
CA LEU A 94 -20.92 20.26 8.10
C LEU A 94 -19.99 19.77 6.97
N GLY A 95 -18.85 20.48 6.79
CA GLY A 95 -17.82 20.08 5.85
C GLY A 95 -17.23 18.71 6.20
N ASN A 96 -16.91 18.48 7.46
CA ASN A 96 -16.35 17.23 7.95
C ASN A 96 -17.31 16.04 7.78
N LYS A 97 -18.61 16.24 7.97
CA LYS A 97 -19.62 15.19 7.74
C LYS A 97 -19.70 14.81 6.26
N TRP A 98 -19.80 15.80 5.36
CA TRP A 98 -19.80 15.57 3.91
C TRP A 98 -18.53 14.86 3.45
N LEU A 99 -17.35 15.26 3.96
CA LEU A 99 -16.07 14.64 3.63
C LEU A 99 -15.99 13.18 4.12
N LYS A 100 -16.56 12.86 5.29
CA LYS A 100 -16.67 11.48 5.79
C LYS A 100 -17.53 10.63 4.85
N ASP A 101 -18.69 11.13 4.44
CA ASP A 101 -19.59 10.43 3.51
C ASP A 101 -18.92 10.19 2.16
N VAL A 102 -18.21 11.19 1.62
CA VAL A 102 -17.44 11.07 0.36
C VAL A 102 -16.32 10.05 0.49
N ARG A 103 -15.55 10.09 1.58
CA ARG A 103 -14.48 9.12 1.86
C ARG A 103 -15.02 7.69 1.92
N ASP A 104 -16.12 7.47 2.64
CA ASP A 104 -16.70 6.14 2.82
C ASP A 104 -17.26 5.60 1.50
N LEU A 105 -17.84 6.47 0.67
CA LEU A 105 -18.24 6.14 -0.69
C LEU A 105 -17.02 5.77 -1.55
N MET A 106 -15.94 6.54 -1.50
CA MET A 106 -14.71 6.24 -2.24
C MET A 106 -14.11 4.91 -1.79
N LEU A 107 -14.01 4.65 -0.48
CA LEU A 107 -13.53 3.36 0.07
C LEU A 107 -14.39 2.19 -0.40
N LYS A 108 -15.70 2.36 -0.42
CA LYS A 108 -16.64 1.35 -0.93
C LYS A 108 -16.40 1.04 -2.40
N GLU A 109 -16.20 2.07 -3.23
CA GLU A 109 -15.94 1.89 -4.67
C GLU A 109 -14.55 1.30 -4.94
N ILE A 110 -13.51 1.70 -4.19
CA ILE A 110 -12.16 1.15 -4.27
C ILE A 110 -12.16 -0.34 -3.87
N ASN A 111 -12.84 -0.69 -2.77
CA ASN A 111 -12.85 -2.04 -2.23
C ASN A 111 -13.86 -2.98 -2.90
N ARG A 112 -14.58 -2.54 -3.94
CA ARG A 112 -15.42 -3.44 -4.74
C ARG A 112 -14.57 -4.57 -5.32
N PRO A 113 -14.95 -5.85 -5.15
CA PRO A 113 -14.17 -6.98 -5.68
C PRO A 113 -13.87 -6.85 -7.17
N GLN A 114 -14.83 -6.33 -7.95
CA GLN A 114 -14.71 -6.15 -9.38
C GLN A 114 -13.77 -4.99 -9.79
N ALA A 115 -13.46 -4.06 -8.88
CA ALA A 115 -12.48 -3.01 -9.12
C ALA A 115 -11.04 -3.56 -9.14
N GLY A 116 -10.81 -4.68 -8.43
CA GLY A 116 -9.53 -5.39 -8.41
C GLY A 116 -8.42 -4.67 -7.64
N PHE A 117 -8.75 -3.71 -6.77
CA PHE A 117 -7.75 -2.91 -6.06
C PHE A 117 -6.81 -3.76 -5.21
N ALA A 118 -7.35 -4.58 -4.30
CA ALA A 118 -6.56 -5.35 -3.35
C ALA A 118 -5.54 -6.28 -4.04
N THR A 119 -5.94 -6.95 -5.12
CA THR A 119 -5.05 -7.84 -5.87
C THR A 119 -3.95 -7.05 -6.59
N ASN A 120 -4.33 -5.99 -7.30
CA ASN A 120 -3.39 -5.22 -8.11
C ASN A 120 -2.42 -4.40 -7.26
N ILE A 121 -2.86 -3.83 -6.14
CA ILE A 121 -1.96 -3.08 -5.24
C ILE A 121 -0.94 -4.01 -4.57
N HIS A 122 -1.33 -5.25 -4.24
CA HIS A 122 -0.40 -6.24 -3.72
C HIS A 122 0.69 -6.61 -4.75
N GLU A 123 0.32 -6.76 -6.03
CA GLU A 123 1.29 -6.98 -7.11
C GLU A 123 2.24 -5.78 -7.28
N VAL A 124 1.74 -4.54 -7.15
CA VAL A 124 2.58 -3.33 -7.16
C VAL A 124 3.57 -3.34 -6.00
N TYR A 125 3.15 -3.75 -4.79
CA TYR A 125 4.06 -3.87 -3.64
C TYR A 125 5.10 -4.98 -3.83
N GLN A 126 4.75 -6.08 -4.50
CA GLN A 126 5.73 -7.10 -4.88
C GLN A 126 6.76 -6.56 -5.87
N ASP A 127 6.33 -5.84 -6.92
CA ASP A 127 7.23 -5.23 -7.89
C ASP A 127 8.13 -4.18 -7.24
N LEU A 128 7.57 -3.39 -6.33
CA LEU A 128 8.31 -2.40 -5.56
C LEU A 128 9.39 -3.04 -4.66
N ALA A 129 9.06 -4.14 -3.98
CA ALA A 129 10.00 -4.88 -3.13
C ALA A 129 11.09 -5.57 -3.95
N LEU A 130 10.77 -6.11 -5.14
CA LEU A 130 11.70 -6.81 -6.01
C LEU A 130 12.58 -5.86 -6.81
N PHE A 131 11.99 -4.93 -7.53
CA PHE A 131 12.64 -4.12 -8.57
C PHE A 131 12.86 -2.67 -8.16
N GLY A 132 12.30 -2.25 -7.03
CA GLY A 132 12.37 -0.89 -6.53
C GLY A 132 11.44 0.09 -7.21
N THR A 133 10.65 -0.36 -8.20
CA THR A 133 9.68 0.47 -8.92
C THR A 133 8.43 -0.34 -9.17
N GLY A 134 7.27 0.25 -8.88
CA GLY A 134 5.96 -0.33 -9.15
C GLY A 134 5.08 0.65 -9.93
N CYS A 135 4.13 0.14 -10.70
CA CYS A 135 3.23 0.97 -11.50
C CYS A 135 1.79 0.49 -11.38
N LEU A 136 0.90 1.40 -10.96
CA LEU A 136 -0.55 1.19 -10.90
C LEU A 136 -1.23 2.07 -11.96
N PHE A 137 -2.13 1.48 -12.73
CA PHE A 137 -2.98 2.20 -13.68
C PHE A 137 -4.42 2.22 -13.17
N VAL A 138 -5.05 3.40 -13.18
CA VAL A 138 -6.42 3.59 -12.69
C VAL A 138 -7.28 4.22 -13.78
N LYS A 139 -8.39 3.57 -14.08
CA LYS A 139 -9.40 4.08 -15.01
C LYS A 139 -10.82 3.82 -14.51
N TYR A 140 -11.77 4.56 -15.04
CA TYR A 140 -13.19 4.26 -14.88
C TYR A 140 -13.69 3.50 -16.12
N ASN A 141 -14.37 2.39 -15.90
CA ASN A 141 -15.00 1.61 -16.96
C ASN A 141 -16.45 2.05 -17.10
N SER A 142 -16.73 2.88 -18.10
CA SER A 142 -18.06 3.43 -18.33
C SER A 142 -19.10 2.38 -18.72
N LYS A 143 -18.68 1.24 -19.35
CA LYS A 143 -19.60 0.15 -19.71
C LYS A 143 -20.11 -0.58 -18.47
N GLU A 144 -19.21 -0.82 -17.51
CA GLU A 144 -19.51 -1.57 -16.28
C GLU A 144 -19.77 -0.64 -15.07
N LYS A 145 -19.68 0.68 -15.27
CA LYS A 145 -19.90 1.72 -14.25
C LYS A 145 -19.13 1.45 -12.96
N ARG A 146 -17.83 1.25 -13.08
CA ARG A 146 -16.94 0.93 -11.94
C ARG A 146 -15.53 1.43 -12.16
N LEU A 147 -14.81 1.62 -11.06
CA LEU A 147 -13.36 1.79 -11.06
C LEU A 147 -12.67 0.50 -11.50
N GLN A 148 -11.55 0.63 -12.16
CA GLN A 148 -10.69 -0.49 -12.53
C GLN A 148 -9.24 -0.13 -12.22
N PHE A 149 -8.62 -0.96 -11.39
CA PHE A 149 -7.20 -0.88 -11.04
C PHE A 149 -6.44 -1.98 -11.78
N GLN A 150 -5.27 -1.65 -12.27
CA GLN A 150 -4.40 -2.61 -12.97
C GLN A 150 -2.95 -2.39 -12.58
N SER A 151 -2.31 -3.41 -12.03
CA SER A 151 -0.86 -3.48 -11.89
C SER A 151 -0.23 -3.61 -13.28
N ILE A 152 0.70 -2.73 -13.60
CA ILE A 152 1.40 -2.77 -14.88
C ILE A 152 2.80 -3.34 -14.65
N PRO A 153 3.14 -4.49 -15.25
CA PRO A 153 4.46 -5.08 -15.12
C PRO A 153 5.56 -4.12 -15.56
N LEU A 154 6.64 -4.05 -14.81
CA LEU A 154 7.70 -3.05 -15.03
C LEU A 154 8.39 -3.19 -16.39
N ASN A 155 8.43 -4.39 -16.98
CA ASN A 155 8.95 -4.60 -18.34
C ASN A 155 8.16 -3.85 -19.42
N GLN A 156 6.90 -3.47 -19.15
CA GLN A 156 6.06 -2.69 -20.07
C GLN A 156 6.18 -1.17 -19.86
N VAL A 157 6.74 -0.68 -18.75
CA VAL A 157 6.68 0.72 -18.32
C VAL A 157 8.02 1.41 -18.50
N PHE A 158 8.05 2.51 -19.27
CA PHE A 158 9.19 3.40 -19.41
C PHE A 158 8.78 4.78 -18.91
N ILE A 159 9.60 5.38 -18.06
CA ILE A 159 9.29 6.64 -17.38
C ILE A 159 10.34 7.70 -17.68
N GLU A 160 9.91 8.94 -17.67
CA GLU A 160 10.77 10.12 -17.71
C GLU A 160 10.41 11.04 -16.57
N GLU A 161 11.43 11.68 -16.02
CA GLU A 161 11.27 12.66 -14.94
C GLU A 161 11.09 14.07 -15.46
N ASP A 162 10.36 14.87 -14.70
CA ASP A 162 10.33 16.31 -14.85
C ASP A 162 11.60 16.94 -14.22
N TYR A 163 11.71 18.28 -14.32
CA TYR A 163 12.85 19.03 -13.75
C TYR A 163 12.94 18.97 -12.22
N VAL A 164 11.87 18.57 -11.54
CA VAL A 164 11.81 18.43 -10.07
C VAL A 164 12.21 17.01 -9.65
N GLY A 165 12.15 16.03 -10.56
CA GLY A 165 12.44 14.62 -10.30
C GLY A 165 11.20 13.77 -10.05
N ASN A 166 9.99 14.28 -10.35
CA ASN A 166 8.77 13.51 -10.37
C ASN A 166 8.59 12.81 -11.73
N VAL A 167 7.75 11.79 -11.78
CA VAL A 167 7.42 11.12 -13.05
C VAL A 167 6.51 12.03 -13.88
N GLY A 168 7.09 12.66 -14.92
CA GLY A 168 6.40 13.61 -15.79
C GLY A 168 5.71 12.94 -16.98
N SER A 169 6.26 11.84 -17.50
CA SER A 169 5.66 11.09 -18.58
C SER A 169 5.88 9.58 -18.47
N VAL A 170 4.95 8.82 -19.04
CA VAL A 170 4.96 7.35 -19.01
C VAL A 170 4.66 6.81 -20.40
N PHE A 171 5.52 5.91 -20.87
CA PHE A 171 5.25 5.03 -22.00
C PHE A 171 4.95 3.64 -21.50
N ARG A 172 3.83 3.06 -21.90
CA ARG A 172 3.50 1.65 -21.69
C ARG A 172 3.54 0.91 -23.02
N CYS A 173 4.39 -0.11 -23.13
CA CYS A 173 4.51 -0.96 -24.30
C CYS A 173 3.92 -2.35 -24.00
N PHE A 174 2.94 -2.78 -24.77
CA PHE A 174 2.28 -4.07 -24.59
C PHE A 174 1.83 -4.65 -25.93
N GLU A 175 1.52 -5.94 -25.95
CA GLU A 175 1.15 -6.65 -27.16
C GLU A 175 -0.35 -6.99 -27.12
N LEU A 176 -1.08 -6.70 -28.21
CA LEU A 176 -2.49 -7.07 -28.39
C LEU A 176 -2.66 -7.87 -29.67
N ASN A 177 -3.61 -8.81 -29.66
CA ASN A 177 -4.06 -9.47 -30.88
C ASN A 177 -5.13 -8.63 -31.59
N TYR A 178 -5.51 -9.04 -32.80
CA TYR A 178 -6.50 -8.33 -33.62
C TYR A 178 -7.82 -8.12 -32.87
N ALA A 179 -8.38 -9.15 -32.22
CA ALA A 179 -9.67 -9.08 -31.53
C ALA A 179 -9.63 -8.07 -30.35
N GLN A 180 -8.53 -8.04 -29.60
CA GLN A 180 -8.33 -7.09 -28.51
C GLN A 180 -8.17 -5.65 -29.01
N LEU A 181 -7.52 -5.45 -30.17
CA LEU A 181 -7.41 -4.13 -30.80
C LEU A 181 -8.77 -3.62 -31.27
N GLU A 182 -9.55 -4.50 -31.92
CA GLU A 182 -10.90 -4.17 -32.38
C GLU A 182 -11.86 -3.85 -31.22
N GLU A 183 -11.77 -4.60 -30.10
CA GLU A 183 -12.57 -4.35 -28.90
C GLU A 183 -12.21 -3.01 -28.24
N MET A 184 -10.91 -2.67 -28.19
CA MET A 184 -10.41 -1.50 -27.47
C MET A 184 -10.56 -0.20 -28.26
N PHE A 185 -10.28 -0.22 -29.57
CA PHE A 185 -10.21 0.98 -30.40
C PHE A 185 -11.28 1.05 -31.48
N GLY A 186 -11.95 -0.05 -31.78
CA GLY A 186 -12.87 -0.15 -32.92
C GLY A 186 -12.16 -0.41 -34.25
N GLN A 187 -12.88 -0.96 -35.19
CA GLN A 187 -12.34 -1.34 -36.51
C GLN A 187 -11.88 -0.12 -37.34
N GLU A 188 -12.55 1.03 -37.15
CA GLU A 188 -12.26 2.26 -37.92
C GLU A 188 -10.91 2.89 -37.59
N ALA A 189 -10.39 2.67 -36.36
CA ALA A 189 -9.10 3.18 -35.92
C ALA A 189 -7.91 2.32 -36.39
N LEU A 190 -8.17 1.13 -36.94
CA LEU A 190 -7.11 0.18 -37.30
C LEU A 190 -6.59 0.42 -38.73
N PRO A 191 -5.25 0.46 -38.92
CA PRO A 191 -4.68 0.61 -40.25
C PRO A 191 -4.89 -0.65 -41.09
N TYR A 192 -4.84 -0.49 -42.42
CA TYR A 192 -5.04 -1.56 -43.39
C TYR A 192 -4.11 -2.77 -43.17
N ALA A 193 -2.87 -2.53 -42.72
CA ALA A 193 -1.91 -3.58 -42.40
C ALA A 193 -2.40 -4.53 -41.29
N VAL A 194 -3.12 -4.01 -40.29
CA VAL A 194 -3.70 -4.78 -39.19
C VAL A 194 -4.98 -5.49 -39.64
N LEU A 195 -5.84 -4.79 -40.40
CA LEU A 195 -7.11 -5.32 -40.92
C LEU A 195 -6.93 -6.55 -41.82
N ASN A 196 -5.83 -6.61 -42.57
CA ASN A 196 -5.51 -7.73 -43.44
C ASN A 196 -4.81 -8.89 -42.72
N ASN A 197 -4.45 -8.73 -41.45
CA ASN A 197 -3.61 -9.69 -40.72
C ASN A 197 -4.36 -10.19 -39.48
N LYS A 198 -5.52 -10.87 -39.72
CA LYS A 198 -6.42 -11.39 -38.69
C LYS A 198 -6.00 -12.77 -38.13
N GLU A 199 -4.74 -13.16 -38.30
CA GLU A 199 -4.25 -14.43 -37.76
C GLU A 199 -4.38 -14.47 -36.24
N PRO A 200 -5.00 -15.49 -35.65
CA PRO A 200 -5.31 -15.55 -34.19
C PRO A 200 -4.06 -15.46 -33.29
N GLY A 201 -2.89 -15.83 -33.79
CA GLY A 201 -1.63 -15.83 -33.03
C GLY A 201 -0.79 -14.56 -33.19
N LYS A 202 -1.14 -13.69 -34.15
CA LYS A 202 -0.34 -12.48 -34.40
C LYS A 202 -0.63 -11.41 -33.39
N LYS A 203 0.44 -10.89 -32.77
CA LYS A 203 0.39 -9.80 -31.80
C LYS A 203 0.98 -8.54 -32.39
N PHE A 204 0.35 -7.42 -32.11
CA PHE A 204 0.76 -6.09 -32.51
C PHE A 204 1.26 -5.33 -31.29
N LYS A 205 2.38 -4.62 -31.45
CA LYS A 205 2.98 -3.84 -30.38
C LYS A 205 2.30 -2.48 -30.28
N VAL A 206 1.55 -2.28 -29.19
CA VAL A 206 0.86 -1.03 -28.88
C VAL A 206 1.66 -0.26 -27.86
N VAL A 207 1.77 1.04 -28.08
CA VAL A 207 2.37 1.98 -27.12
C VAL A 207 1.30 2.95 -26.67
N HIS A 208 1.17 3.10 -25.36
CA HIS A 208 0.37 4.15 -24.73
C HIS A 208 1.31 5.15 -24.09
N TYR A 209 1.29 6.38 -24.58
CA TYR A 209 2.09 7.48 -24.07
C TYR A 209 1.22 8.49 -23.36
N VAL A 210 1.55 8.82 -22.14
CA VAL A 210 0.89 9.84 -21.31
C VAL A 210 1.93 10.83 -20.81
N TYR A 211 1.66 12.11 -21.01
CA TYR A 211 2.54 13.19 -20.58
C TYR A 211 1.75 14.42 -20.15
N LYS A 212 2.34 15.23 -19.27
CA LYS A 212 1.76 16.49 -18.82
C LYS A 212 2.05 17.58 -19.86
N ASP A 213 1.00 18.34 -20.21
CA ASP A 213 1.08 19.51 -21.07
C ASP A 213 0.61 20.76 -20.31
N ASP A 214 1.55 21.55 -19.82
CA ASP A 214 1.26 22.74 -19.03
C ASP A 214 0.63 23.88 -19.86
N SER A 215 0.60 23.78 -21.20
CA SER A 215 -0.07 24.74 -22.06
C SER A 215 -1.60 24.62 -22.02
N VAL A 216 -2.12 23.49 -21.55
CA VAL A 216 -3.55 23.17 -21.48
C VAL A 216 -4.03 23.35 -20.04
N LYS A 217 -4.99 24.24 -19.81
CA LYS A 217 -5.53 24.50 -18.45
C LYS A 217 -6.42 23.36 -17.92
N GLU A 218 -7.16 22.70 -18.81
CA GLU A 218 -8.03 21.59 -18.48
C GLU A 218 -7.48 20.31 -19.11
N LYS A 219 -7.64 19.16 -18.42
CA LYS A 219 -7.14 17.87 -18.91
C LYS A 219 -5.66 17.93 -19.29
N GLN A 220 -4.82 18.32 -18.34
CA GLN A 220 -3.39 18.57 -18.54
C GLN A 220 -2.60 17.34 -18.99
N PHE A 221 -3.12 16.12 -18.78
CA PHE A 221 -2.42 14.91 -19.17
C PHE A 221 -2.91 14.43 -20.54
N GLN A 222 -2.05 14.60 -21.55
CA GLN A 222 -2.31 14.14 -22.90
C GLN A 222 -2.01 12.65 -23.02
N SER A 223 -2.80 11.95 -23.79
CA SER A 223 -2.75 10.50 -23.96
C SER A 223 -2.84 10.12 -25.42
N VAL A 224 -1.88 9.34 -25.88
CA VAL A 224 -1.79 8.87 -27.25
C VAL A 224 -1.55 7.37 -27.27
N TYR A 225 -2.43 6.63 -27.95
CA TYR A 225 -2.22 5.23 -28.29
C TYR A 225 -1.75 5.12 -29.75
N PHE A 226 -0.67 4.40 -29.99
CA PHE A 226 -0.18 4.17 -31.35
C PHE A 226 0.42 2.77 -31.51
N LEU A 227 0.44 2.28 -32.75
CA LEU A 227 1.15 1.08 -33.13
C LEU A 227 2.63 1.41 -33.37
N TYR A 228 3.52 0.66 -32.73
CA TYR A 228 4.95 0.93 -32.80
C TYR A 228 5.56 0.64 -34.19
N GLU A 229 5.16 -0.49 -34.81
CA GLU A 229 5.71 -0.94 -36.10
C GLU A 229 5.10 -0.16 -37.27
N GLU A 230 3.77 0.01 -37.25
CA GLU A 230 3.02 0.71 -38.30
C GLU A 230 3.06 2.24 -38.15
N LYS A 231 3.60 2.76 -37.06
CA LYS A 231 3.65 4.19 -36.72
C LYS A 231 2.30 4.91 -36.90
N HIS A 232 1.22 4.20 -36.56
CA HIS A 232 -0.15 4.67 -36.73
C HIS A 232 -0.80 5.01 -35.39
N VAL A 233 -1.41 6.20 -35.31
CA VAL A 233 -2.17 6.63 -34.14
C VAL A 233 -3.49 5.89 -34.09
N LEU A 234 -3.76 5.20 -32.97
CA LEU A 234 -5.02 4.49 -32.74
C LEU A 234 -6.05 5.37 -32.03
N SER A 235 -5.62 6.18 -31.07
CA SER A 235 -6.51 7.05 -30.29
C SER A 235 -5.72 8.18 -29.66
N GLU A 236 -6.29 9.39 -29.68
CA GLU A 236 -5.84 10.54 -28.90
C GLU A 236 -6.90 10.88 -27.88
N SER A 237 -6.50 11.10 -26.65
CA SER A 237 -7.38 11.49 -25.54
C SER A 237 -6.62 12.32 -24.52
N SER A 238 -7.32 12.78 -23.51
CA SER A 238 -6.69 13.54 -22.41
C SER A 238 -7.33 13.22 -21.08
N PHE A 239 -6.55 13.30 -20.01
CA PHE A 239 -6.97 13.05 -18.65
C PHE A 239 -6.83 14.31 -17.79
N TRP A 240 -7.67 14.44 -16.78
CA TRP A 240 -7.56 15.49 -15.79
C TRP A 240 -6.40 15.23 -14.82
N GLU A 241 -6.28 13.98 -14.34
CA GLU A 241 -5.23 13.52 -13.46
C GLU A 241 -4.40 12.43 -14.16
N MET A 242 -3.16 12.25 -13.74
CA MET A 242 -2.27 11.20 -14.25
C MET A 242 -2.89 9.81 -14.04
N PRO A 243 -3.07 8.98 -15.09
CA PRO A 243 -3.65 7.65 -14.94
C PRO A 243 -2.66 6.58 -14.44
N TYR A 244 -1.36 6.85 -14.52
CA TYR A 244 -0.28 5.97 -14.07
C TYR A 244 0.35 6.52 -12.80
N MET A 245 0.27 5.77 -11.71
CA MET A 245 0.97 6.03 -10.47
C MET A 245 2.22 5.17 -10.46
N VAL A 246 3.38 5.80 -10.57
CA VAL A 246 4.68 5.11 -10.57
C VAL A 246 5.40 5.43 -9.27
N VAL A 247 5.52 4.44 -8.42
CA VAL A 247 6.17 4.56 -7.11
C VAL A 247 7.56 3.96 -7.14
N ARG A 248 8.49 4.60 -6.42
CA ARG A 248 9.88 4.16 -6.28
C ARG A 248 10.23 3.92 -4.82
N TRP A 249 10.90 2.81 -4.52
CA TRP A 249 11.30 2.47 -3.15
C TRP A 249 12.33 3.45 -2.60
N SER A 250 13.45 3.55 -3.28
CA SER A 250 14.48 4.55 -3.03
C SER A 250 15.02 5.06 -4.36
N LYS A 251 15.40 6.32 -4.41
CA LYS A 251 15.99 6.94 -5.61
C LYS A 251 17.43 7.29 -5.33
N SER A 252 18.36 6.79 -6.14
CA SER A 252 19.74 7.23 -6.15
C SER A 252 19.94 8.43 -7.06
N SER A 253 20.99 9.20 -6.82
CA SER A 253 21.34 10.35 -7.67
C SER A 253 21.54 9.89 -9.11
N ASN A 254 20.96 10.63 -10.05
CA ASN A 254 21.04 10.37 -11.51
C ASN A 254 20.34 9.09 -12.00
N GLU A 255 19.54 8.43 -11.16
CA GLU A 255 18.74 7.27 -11.55
C GLU A 255 17.26 7.64 -11.63
N VAL A 256 16.59 7.22 -12.70
CA VAL A 256 15.17 7.46 -12.92
C VAL A 256 14.33 6.39 -12.20
N TYR A 257 14.80 5.14 -12.21
CA TYR A 257 14.15 4.02 -11.55
C TYR A 257 14.62 3.86 -10.10
N GLY A 258 13.76 3.31 -9.27
CA GLY A 258 14.07 3.07 -7.86
C GLY A 258 14.94 1.83 -7.66
N ARG A 259 15.66 1.79 -6.52
CA ARG A 259 16.37 0.62 -6.01
C ARG A 259 15.59 -0.01 -4.87
N SER A 260 15.53 -1.34 -4.86
CA SER A 260 14.84 -2.13 -3.83
C SER A 260 15.83 -2.69 -2.80
N PRO A 261 15.34 -3.08 -1.63
CA PRO A 261 16.17 -3.79 -0.66
C PRO A 261 16.68 -5.13 -1.20
N VAL A 262 15.96 -5.77 -2.13
CA VAL A 262 16.44 -6.99 -2.81
C VAL A 262 17.63 -6.71 -3.72
N ILE A 263 17.65 -5.55 -4.39
CA ILE A 263 18.78 -5.13 -5.22
C ILE A 263 20.02 -4.89 -4.36
N ASP A 264 19.84 -4.26 -3.20
CA ASP A 264 20.95 -3.97 -2.28
C ASP A 264 21.52 -5.26 -1.68
N GLU A 265 20.67 -6.25 -1.37
CA GLU A 265 21.05 -7.56 -0.82
C GLU A 265 21.33 -8.64 -1.90
N LEU A 266 21.37 -8.26 -3.16
CA LEU A 266 21.58 -9.22 -4.24
C LEU A 266 22.88 -10.04 -4.10
N PRO A 267 24.03 -9.48 -3.64
CA PRO A 267 25.24 -10.26 -3.41
C PRO A 267 25.05 -11.37 -2.35
N ASP A 268 24.36 -11.09 -1.25
CA ASP A 268 24.09 -12.06 -0.18
C ASP A 268 23.10 -13.14 -0.65
N ILE A 269 22.12 -12.75 -1.45
CA ILE A 269 21.17 -13.68 -2.08
C ILE A 269 21.89 -14.62 -3.05
N GLN A 270 22.79 -14.11 -3.87
CA GLN A 270 23.60 -14.94 -4.77
C GLN A 270 24.47 -15.92 -4.00
N MET A 271 25.15 -15.43 -2.96
CA MET A 271 25.98 -16.26 -2.08
C MET A 271 25.16 -17.37 -1.43
N LEU A 272 23.95 -17.05 -0.92
CA LEU A 272 23.04 -18.05 -0.31
C LEU A 272 22.66 -19.16 -1.30
N GLN A 273 22.27 -18.79 -2.53
CA GLN A 273 21.88 -19.76 -3.55
C GLN A 273 23.06 -20.68 -3.94
N GLU A 274 24.24 -20.12 -4.13
CA GLU A 274 25.45 -20.90 -4.50
C GLU A 274 25.90 -21.79 -3.34
N MET A 275 25.98 -21.27 -2.11
CA MET A 275 26.34 -22.08 -0.95
C MET A 275 25.34 -23.21 -0.69
N MET A 276 24.04 -22.96 -0.88
CA MET A 276 23.02 -24.01 -0.75
C MET A 276 23.16 -25.07 -1.83
N ARG A 277 23.43 -24.68 -3.07
CA ARG A 277 23.73 -25.60 -4.17
C ARG A 277 24.92 -26.49 -3.87
N GLU A 278 26.06 -25.87 -3.46
CA GLU A 278 27.27 -26.60 -3.11
C GLU A 278 27.05 -27.53 -1.89
N THR A 279 26.26 -27.09 -0.91
CA THR A 279 25.89 -27.93 0.25
C THR A 279 25.09 -29.16 -0.17
N LEU A 280 24.17 -29.02 -1.11
CA LEU A 280 23.40 -30.15 -1.65
C LEU A 280 24.32 -31.13 -2.39
N ILE A 281 25.23 -30.64 -3.23
CA ILE A 281 26.21 -31.46 -3.95
C ILE A 281 27.13 -32.20 -2.94
N ALA A 282 27.68 -31.48 -1.97
CA ALA A 282 28.53 -32.07 -0.93
C ALA A 282 27.80 -33.15 -0.11
N THR A 283 26.52 -32.90 0.22
CA THR A 283 25.68 -33.89 0.92
C THR A 283 25.40 -35.13 0.06
N GLN A 284 25.17 -34.97 -1.25
CA GLN A 284 25.01 -36.09 -2.18
C GLN A 284 26.29 -36.94 -2.29
N LEU A 285 27.46 -36.27 -2.38
CA LEU A 285 28.76 -36.94 -2.40
C LEU A 285 29.07 -37.65 -1.08
N ALA A 286 28.71 -37.06 0.06
CA ALA A 286 28.88 -37.68 1.37
C ALA A 286 27.99 -38.94 1.55
N ASN A 287 26.72 -38.88 1.09
CA ASN A 287 25.80 -39.99 1.18
C ASN A 287 26.10 -41.13 0.18
N ARG A 288 26.69 -40.80 -0.96
CA ARG A 288 27.06 -41.72 -2.04
C ARG A 288 28.48 -41.40 -2.54
N PRO A 289 29.49 -41.73 -1.71
CA PRO A 289 30.86 -41.36 -2.04
C PRO A 289 31.35 -42.11 -3.29
N PRO A 290 32.13 -41.47 -4.15
CA PRO A 290 32.83 -42.15 -5.22
C PRO A 290 33.76 -43.23 -4.66
N LEU A 291 33.82 -44.35 -5.34
CA LEU A 291 34.73 -45.43 -4.96
C LEU A 291 36.05 -45.31 -5.71
N LEU A 292 37.14 -45.32 -4.95
CA LEU A 292 38.48 -45.40 -5.52
C LEU A 292 38.83 -46.88 -5.79
N VAL A 293 38.99 -47.22 -7.07
CA VAL A 293 39.36 -48.60 -7.48
C VAL A 293 40.68 -48.55 -8.18
N ALA A 294 41.60 -49.50 -7.84
CA ALA A 294 42.90 -49.58 -8.48
C ALA A 294 42.76 -49.90 -9.98
N ASN A 295 43.45 -49.14 -10.84
CA ASN A 295 43.53 -49.39 -12.26
C ASN A 295 44.86 -48.92 -12.83
N ASP A 296 45.26 -49.47 -13.95
CA ASP A 296 46.49 -49.09 -14.65
C ASP A 296 46.35 -47.86 -15.61
N ASP A 297 45.11 -47.37 -15.78
CA ASP A 297 44.81 -46.24 -16.62
C ASP A 297 44.87 -44.88 -15.89
N THR A 298 45.08 -43.80 -16.66
CA THR A 298 45.19 -42.42 -16.17
C THR A 298 43.89 -41.92 -15.56
N TYR A 299 44.02 -41.24 -14.44
CA TYR A 299 42.93 -40.53 -13.73
C TYR A 299 42.34 -39.40 -14.58
N ASN A 300 40.98 -39.38 -14.70
CA ASN A 300 40.23 -38.30 -15.32
C ASN A 300 39.49 -37.51 -14.22
N PRO A 301 39.83 -36.23 -13.95
CA PRO A 301 39.19 -35.46 -12.88
C PRO A 301 37.69 -35.15 -13.13
N MET A 302 37.18 -35.41 -14.33
CA MET A 302 35.75 -35.23 -14.63
C MET A 302 34.84 -36.36 -14.11
N ASP A 303 35.40 -37.44 -13.58
CA ASP A 303 34.60 -38.62 -13.12
C ASP A 303 34.15 -38.52 -11.66
N ILE A 304 34.25 -37.35 -11.00
CA ILE A 304 33.84 -37.18 -9.62
C ILE A 304 32.36 -36.78 -9.56
N TYR A 305 31.47 -37.80 -9.47
CA TYR A 305 30.02 -37.63 -9.23
C TYR A 305 29.49 -38.71 -8.29
N PRO A 306 28.31 -38.55 -7.67
CA PRO A 306 27.75 -39.52 -6.76
C PRO A 306 27.68 -40.96 -7.35
N ASN A 307 28.18 -41.96 -6.63
CA ASN A 307 28.35 -43.36 -7.05
C ASN A 307 29.32 -43.60 -8.22
N SER A 308 30.16 -42.66 -8.58
CA SER A 308 31.18 -42.86 -9.60
C SER A 308 32.26 -43.83 -9.12
N ILE A 309 32.87 -44.55 -10.06
CA ILE A 309 34.02 -45.42 -9.81
C ILE A 309 35.26 -44.77 -10.38
N ILE A 310 36.12 -44.28 -9.48
CA ILE A 310 37.38 -43.64 -9.84
C ILE A 310 38.49 -44.70 -9.81
N ARG A 311 39.09 -45.00 -10.94
CA ARG A 311 40.19 -45.94 -11.07
C ARG A 311 41.52 -45.27 -10.80
N TYR A 312 42.33 -45.84 -9.88
CA TYR A 312 43.63 -45.31 -9.51
C TYR A 312 44.71 -46.43 -9.48
N ARG A 313 45.95 -46.02 -9.54
CA ARG A 313 47.11 -46.89 -9.70
C ARG A 313 47.74 -47.23 -8.36
N ASN A 314 47.17 -48.14 -7.53
CA ASN A 314 47.83 -48.48 -6.28
C ASN A 314 47.27 -49.69 -5.53
N GLY A 315 47.10 -50.82 -6.10
CA GLY A 315 46.90 -52.16 -5.46
C GLY A 315 46.17 -52.29 -4.11
N LEU A 316 45.49 -51.23 -3.60
CA LEU A 316 44.71 -51.21 -2.38
C LEU A 316 43.24 -51.58 -2.62
N PRO A 317 42.51 -52.10 -1.60
CA PRO A 317 41.10 -52.35 -1.73
C PRO A 317 40.29 -51.07 -2.03
N PRO A 318 39.11 -51.17 -2.67
CA PRO A 318 38.25 -50.02 -2.94
C PRO A 318 38.01 -49.21 -1.66
N GLN A 319 38.26 -47.90 -1.74
CA GLN A 319 38.06 -46.98 -0.60
C GLN A 319 37.10 -45.87 -1.03
N PRO A 320 36.17 -45.42 -0.17
CA PRO A 320 35.37 -44.25 -0.44
C PRO A 320 36.28 -43.00 -0.45
N LEU A 321 36.05 -42.10 -1.43
CA LEU A 321 36.70 -40.79 -1.44
C LEU A 321 36.18 -39.96 -0.27
N ASN A 322 37.04 -39.75 0.72
CA ASN A 322 36.69 -38.97 1.91
C ASN A 322 36.92 -37.48 1.64
N LEU A 323 35.87 -36.77 1.38
CA LEU A 323 35.87 -35.30 1.25
C LEU A 323 35.61 -34.72 2.66
N ALA A 324 36.62 -34.12 3.27
CA ALA A 324 36.52 -33.49 4.58
C ALA A 324 35.61 -32.26 4.49
N THR A 325 34.30 -32.43 4.59
CA THR A 325 33.34 -31.33 4.75
C THR A 325 33.07 -31.11 6.25
N GLN A 326 33.01 -29.83 6.66
CA GLN A 326 32.57 -29.45 8.01
C GLN A 326 31.11 -28.97 7.96
N PRO A 327 30.13 -29.85 8.03
CA PRO A 327 28.71 -29.48 7.79
C PRO A 327 28.18 -28.47 8.82
N GLY A 328 28.71 -28.50 10.05
CA GLY A 328 28.28 -27.60 11.13
C GLY A 328 28.58 -26.12 10.86
N VAL A 329 29.80 -25.83 10.41
CA VAL A 329 30.22 -24.45 10.07
C VAL A 329 29.41 -23.92 8.87
N LEU A 330 29.21 -24.77 7.86
CA LEU A 330 28.49 -24.41 6.66
C LEU A 330 27.01 -24.09 6.96
N MET A 331 26.36 -24.93 7.79
CA MET A 331 24.98 -24.69 8.23
C MET A 331 24.82 -23.41 9.02
N GLN A 332 25.79 -23.07 9.86
CA GLN A 332 25.77 -21.80 10.59
C GLN A 332 25.91 -20.59 9.65
N MET A 333 26.83 -20.64 8.69
CA MET A 333 26.97 -19.58 7.68
C MET A 333 25.71 -19.39 6.83
N LEU A 334 25.05 -20.49 6.44
CA LEU A 334 23.76 -20.44 5.75
C LEU A 334 22.67 -19.78 6.60
N GLN A 335 22.64 -20.10 7.91
CA GLN A 335 21.68 -19.49 8.81
C GLN A 335 21.94 -17.99 9.00
N ASP A 336 23.20 -17.58 9.16
CA ASP A 336 23.59 -16.18 9.26
C ASP A 336 23.21 -15.38 7.99
N LEU A 337 23.38 -15.96 6.79
CA LEU A 337 22.95 -15.36 5.53
C LEU A 337 21.43 -15.20 5.45
N ARG A 338 20.68 -16.25 5.83
CA ARG A 338 19.21 -16.19 5.87
C ARG A 338 18.72 -15.10 6.80
N ASP A 339 19.33 -14.97 7.97
CA ASP A 339 18.92 -13.98 8.97
C ASP A 339 19.28 -12.55 8.52
N ARG A 340 20.44 -12.34 7.87
CA ARG A 340 20.77 -11.06 7.24
C ARG A 340 19.76 -10.67 6.16
N ILE A 341 19.42 -11.58 5.24
CA ILE A 341 18.44 -11.34 4.18
C ILE A 341 17.05 -11.03 4.77
N ARG A 342 16.62 -11.75 5.81
CA ARG A 342 15.33 -11.47 6.49
C ARG A 342 15.32 -10.09 7.13
N THR A 343 16.40 -9.70 7.79
CA THR A 343 16.52 -8.39 8.42
C THR A 343 16.55 -7.26 7.41
N ALA A 344 17.33 -7.40 6.34
CA ALA A 344 17.41 -6.42 5.25
C ALA A 344 16.09 -6.24 4.50
N LEU A 345 15.29 -7.31 4.38
CA LEU A 345 13.94 -7.28 3.80
C LEU A 345 12.84 -6.94 4.82
N TYR A 346 13.20 -6.40 5.97
CA TYR A 346 12.26 -5.91 7.00
C TYR A 346 11.29 -6.97 7.55
N ASN A 347 11.61 -8.27 7.44
CA ASN A 347 10.71 -9.32 7.88
C ASN A 347 10.43 -9.24 9.39
N ASP A 348 11.42 -8.89 10.18
CA ASP A 348 11.28 -8.72 11.63
C ASP A 348 10.38 -7.54 12.01
N GLN A 349 10.26 -6.54 11.11
CA GLN A 349 9.38 -5.39 11.30
C GLN A 349 7.94 -5.69 10.89
N VAL A 350 7.76 -6.56 9.90
CA VAL A 350 6.43 -6.91 9.35
C VAL A 350 5.77 -8.02 10.19
N ILE A 351 6.55 -8.96 10.73
CA ILE A 351 6.03 -10.06 11.54
C ILE A 351 5.97 -9.66 13.01
N PHE A 352 4.77 -9.70 13.58
CA PHE A 352 4.57 -9.53 15.02
C PHE A 352 4.78 -10.87 15.71
N ASN A 353 6.00 -11.14 16.19
CA ASN A 353 6.25 -12.29 17.05
C ASN A 353 5.71 -12.00 18.45
N GLN A 354 4.55 -12.57 18.79
CA GLN A 354 4.02 -12.54 20.14
C GLN A 354 4.92 -13.44 21.03
N ARG A 355 5.80 -12.82 21.81
CA ARG A 355 6.45 -13.53 22.90
C ARG A 355 5.50 -13.57 24.09
N SER A 356 5.30 -14.75 24.69
CA SER A 356 4.52 -14.88 25.92
C SER A 356 5.18 -14.08 27.06
N GLY A 357 4.41 -13.21 27.72
CA GLY A 357 4.90 -12.43 28.87
C GLY A 357 5.26 -10.97 28.57
N VAL A 358 5.02 -10.47 27.36
CA VAL A 358 5.24 -9.06 26.99
C VAL A 358 4.01 -8.23 27.34
N THR A 359 4.21 -7.05 27.92
CA THR A 359 3.11 -6.12 28.25
C THR A 359 2.54 -5.44 27.01
N ALA A 360 1.27 -5.00 27.06
CA ALA A 360 0.65 -4.28 25.97
C ALA A 360 1.43 -3.00 25.57
N THR A 361 1.99 -2.29 26.53
CA THR A 361 2.80 -1.09 26.32
C THR A 361 4.11 -1.42 25.58
N GLU A 362 4.77 -2.53 25.95
CA GLU A 362 6.00 -2.96 25.29
C GLU A 362 5.76 -3.40 23.85
N ILE A 363 4.65 -4.08 23.59
CA ILE A 363 4.22 -4.42 22.22
C ILE A 363 4.01 -3.14 21.40
N GLN A 364 3.35 -2.14 21.98
CA GLN A 364 3.07 -0.86 21.31
C GLN A 364 4.37 -0.10 20.99
N GLU A 365 5.32 -0.06 21.92
CA GLU A 365 6.62 0.56 21.67
C GLU A 365 7.43 -0.16 20.59
N GLN A 366 7.40 -1.49 20.56
CA GLN A 366 8.02 -2.28 19.49
C GLN A 366 7.39 -1.99 18.14
N VAL A 367 6.06 -1.91 18.06
CA VAL A 367 5.33 -1.53 16.84
C VAL A 367 5.74 -0.14 16.38
N ASN A 368 5.78 0.83 17.28
CA ASN A 368 6.19 2.19 16.96
C ASN A 368 7.65 2.29 16.49
N ALA A 369 8.57 1.55 17.13
CA ALA A 369 9.96 1.49 16.72
C ALA A 369 10.13 0.88 15.32
N LYS A 370 9.43 -0.21 15.04
CA LYS A 370 9.43 -0.87 13.72
C LYS A 370 8.86 0.05 12.63
N MET A 371 7.77 0.76 12.91
CA MET A 371 7.18 1.71 11.97
C MET A 371 8.11 2.87 11.62
N ARG A 372 8.92 3.36 12.58
CA ARG A 372 9.88 4.44 12.32
C ARG A 372 10.90 4.07 11.24
N LEU A 373 11.32 2.81 11.14
CA LEU A 373 12.24 2.34 10.12
C LEU A 373 11.63 2.34 8.71
N LEU A 374 10.32 2.13 8.60
CA LEU A 374 9.59 2.12 7.34
C LEU A 374 9.03 3.51 6.93
N MET A 375 9.17 4.52 7.78
CA MET A 375 8.66 5.88 7.56
C MET A 375 9.05 6.50 6.20
N PRO A 376 10.33 6.44 5.78
CA PRO A 376 10.72 7.04 4.50
C PRO A 376 9.98 6.39 3.31
N ILE A 377 9.70 5.09 3.41
CA ILE A 377 8.99 4.32 2.39
C ILE A 377 7.52 4.72 2.38
N PHE A 378 6.90 4.83 3.55
CA PHE A 378 5.50 5.27 3.68
C PHE A 378 5.29 6.69 3.16
N GLY A 379 6.25 7.59 3.38
CA GLY A 379 6.22 8.94 2.81
C GLY A 379 6.16 8.90 1.28
N ARG A 380 7.01 8.10 0.65
CA ARG A 380 7.01 7.94 -0.83
C ARG A 380 5.78 7.24 -1.35
N LEU A 381 5.30 6.19 -0.66
CA LEU A 381 4.02 5.56 -1.01
C LEU A 381 2.87 6.56 -0.96
N GLY A 382 2.87 7.47 0.02
CA GLY A 382 1.88 8.54 0.13
C GLY A 382 1.95 9.52 -1.05
N THR A 383 3.15 10.02 -1.38
CA THR A 383 3.33 11.05 -2.41
C THR A 383 3.27 10.53 -3.83
N ASP A 384 3.88 9.37 -4.12
CA ASP A 384 4.04 8.88 -5.50
C ASP A 384 2.92 7.93 -5.93
N LEU A 385 2.22 7.27 -5.00
CA LEU A 385 1.21 6.26 -5.30
C LEU A 385 -0.18 6.62 -4.79
N LEU A 386 -0.34 6.76 -3.46
CA LEU A 386 -1.65 6.80 -2.84
C LEU A 386 -2.33 8.17 -2.97
N GLY A 387 -1.59 9.26 -2.79
CA GLY A 387 -2.12 10.61 -2.98
C GLY A 387 -2.67 10.82 -4.39
N PRO A 388 -1.84 10.65 -5.45
CA PRO A 388 -2.31 10.77 -6.82
C PRO A 388 -3.43 9.79 -7.20
N MET A 389 -3.41 8.58 -6.61
CA MET A 389 -4.47 7.59 -6.83
C MET A 389 -5.80 8.04 -6.25
N ILE A 390 -5.80 8.54 -5.01
CA ILE A 390 -7.03 9.01 -4.34
C ILE A 390 -7.57 10.25 -5.06
N GLU A 391 -6.69 11.20 -5.44
CA GLU A 391 -7.06 12.38 -6.23
C GLU A 391 -7.74 11.98 -7.54
N ARG A 392 -7.16 11.02 -8.26
CA ARG A 392 -7.76 10.51 -9.49
C ARG A 392 -9.09 9.79 -9.26
N VAL A 393 -9.19 8.97 -8.22
CA VAL A 393 -10.45 8.29 -7.86
C VAL A 393 -11.53 9.30 -7.53
N TYR A 394 -11.21 10.32 -6.72
CA TYR A 394 -12.12 11.42 -6.40
C TYR A 394 -12.59 12.13 -7.67
N GLY A 395 -11.67 12.54 -8.55
CA GLY A 395 -12.00 13.21 -9.81
C GLY A 395 -12.86 12.35 -10.74
N LEU A 396 -12.58 11.05 -10.85
CA LEU A 396 -13.38 10.11 -11.64
C LEU A 396 -14.80 9.97 -11.08
N LEU A 397 -14.95 9.72 -9.79
CA LEU A 397 -16.26 9.55 -9.15
C LEU A 397 -17.09 10.84 -9.15
N LYS A 398 -16.45 12.01 -9.02
CA LYS A 398 -17.10 13.31 -9.11
C LYS A 398 -17.68 13.53 -10.51
N ARG A 399 -16.91 13.28 -11.57
CA ARG A 399 -17.35 13.45 -12.97
C ARG A 399 -18.46 12.48 -13.38
N GLU A 400 -18.48 11.29 -12.79
CA GLU A 400 -19.53 10.29 -13.02
C GLU A 400 -20.77 10.49 -12.12
N GLY A 401 -20.80 11.54 -11.28
CA GLY A 401 -21.95 11.91 -10.46
C GLY A 401 -22.18 11.00 -9.22
N TYR A 402 -21.16 10.26 -8.78
CA TYR A 402 -21.27 9.46 -7.55
C TYR A 402 -21.11 10.31 -6.28
N ILE A 403 -20.31 11.37 -6.35
CA ILE A 403 -20.05 12.25 -5.22
C ILE A 403 -21.18 13.28 -5.14
N PRO A 404 -21.89 13.38 -4.01
CA PRO A 404 -22.92 14.39 -3.82
C PRO A 404 -22.30 15.80 -3.83
N GLU A 405 -23.00 16.77 -4.40
CA GLU A 405 -22.56 18.16 -4.34
C GLU A 405 -22.51 18.64 -2.87
N PRO A 406 -21.48 19.41 -2.50
CA PRO A 406 -21.41 19.97 -1.16
C PRO A 406 -22.58 20.93 -0.94
N THR A 407 -23.06 21.04 0.30
CA THR A 407 -24.05 22.04 0.70
C THR A 407 -23.48 23.45 0.51
N GLU A 408 -24.31 24.46 0.27
CA GLU A 408 -23.90 25.84 -0.01
C GLU A 408 -22.93 26.43 1.03
N ASP A 409 -22.95 25.91 2.26
CA ASP A 409 -22.08 26.32 3.38
C ASP A 409 -20.66 25.69 3.32
N VAL A 410 -20.42 24.73 2.43
CA VAL A 410 -19.13 24.05 2.28
C VAL A 410 -18.39 24.64 1.09
N SER A 411 -17.59 25.69 1.32
CA SER A 411 -16.76 26.32 0.30
C SER A 411 -15.28 25.95 0.54
N GLY A 412 -14.62 25.35 -0.46
CA GLY A 412 -13.19 25.05 -0.42
C GLY A 412 -12.77 23.93 -1.37
N GLU A 413 -11.49 23.88 -1.66
CA GLU A 413 -10.91 22.74 -2.37
C GLU A 413 -10.73 21.57 -1.42
N VAL A 414 -11.14 20.37 -1.86
CA VAL A 414 -10.93 19.14 -1.08
C VAL A 414 -9.45 18.77 -1.16
N ARG A 415 -8.81 18.77 -0.02
CA ARG A 415 -7.44 18.29 0.14
C ARG A 415 -7.45 16.85 0.63
N ILE A 416 -6.56 16.06 0.06
CA ILE A 416 -6.40 14.67 0.44
C ILE A 416 -5.29 14.59 1.48
N GLU A 417 -5.63 14.19 2.69
CA GLU A 417 -4.66 13.82 3.71
C GLU A 417 -4.54 12.30 3.78
N TYR A 418 -3.34 11.81 3.49
CA TYR A 418 -3.02 10.43 3.73
C TYR A 418 -2.88 10.20 5.23
N THR A 419 -3.86 9.53 5.81
CA THR A 419 -3.80 9.12 7.21
C THR A 419 -2.88 7.90 7.30
N SER A 420 -1.58 8.16 7.38
CA SER A 420 -0.61 7.07 7.53
C SER A 420 -0.93 6.28 8.80
N LEU A 421 -0.59 4.99 8.81
CA LEU A 421 -0.61 4.16 10.03
C LEU A 421 0.11 4.85 11.21
N MET A 422 1.06 5.74 10.91
CA MET A 422 1.72 6.56 11.91
C MET A 422 0.77 7.60 12.52
N ALA A 423 -0.09 8.22 11.75
CA ALA A 423 -1.12 9.12 12.29
C ALA A 423 -2.13 8.32 13.14
N ILE A 424 -2.47 7.09 12.73
CA ILE A 424 -3.31 6.18 13.53
C ILE A 424 -2.55 5.74 14.79
N ALA A 425 -1.26 5.40 14.70
CA ALA A 425 -0.45 5.05 15.85
C ALA A 425 -0.20 6.25 16.79
N GLN A 426 -0.04 7.45 16.25
CA GLN A 426 0.02 8.68 17.05
C GLN A 426 -1.31 8.96 17.73
N LYS A 427 -2.45 8.83 17.03
CA LYS A 427 -3.78 8.94 17.64
C LYS A 427 -3.99 7.89 18.74
N SER A 428 -3.56 6.65 18.54
CA SER A 428 -3.63 5.62 19.60
C SER A 428 -2.69 5.92 20.78
N SER A 429 -1.51 6.51 20.53
CA SER A 429 -0.61 7.00 21.59
C SER A 429 -1.20 8.20 22.34
N GLU A 430 -1.94 9.07 21.67
CA GLU A 430 -2.70 10.14 22.32
C GLU A 430 -3.80 9.59 23.22
N LEU A 431 -4.49 8.53 22.80
CA LEU A 431 -5.48 7.86 23.64
C LEU A 431 -4.88 7.30 24.94
N ILE A 432 -3.68 6.71 24.87
CA ILE A 432 -2.97 6.25 26.07
C ILE A 432 -2.66 7.43 26.97
N LYS A 433 -2.19 8.56 26.41
CA LYS A 433 -1.94 9.80 27.19
C LYS A 433 -3.22 10.36 27.78
N TYR A 434 -4.36 10.34 27.07
CA TYR A 434 -5.66 10.74 27.61
C TYR A 434 -6.09 9.84 28.78
N ASN A 435 -5.94 8.52 28.65
CA ASN A 435 -6.26 7.59 29.71
C ASN A 435 -5.35 7.77 30.94
N GLU A 436 -4.04 7.94 30.73
CA GLU A 436 -3.09 8.21 31.81
C GLU A 436 -3.36 9.56 32.47
N SER A 437 -3.61 10.62 31.70
CA SER A 437 -3.95 11.94 32.25
C SER A 437 -5.28 11.95 33.01
N SER A 438 -6.27 11.23 32.50
CA SER A 438 -7.57 11.03 33.15
C SER A 438 -7.43 10.25 34.47
N ALA A 439 -6.63 9.19 34.49
CA ALA A 439 -6.33 8.43 35.70
C ALA A 439 -5.63 9.29 36.77
N ILE A 440 -4.72 10.17 36.38
CA ILE A 440 -4.04 11.13 37.25
C ILE A 440 -5.01 12.22 37.74
N ALA A 441 -5.90 12.72 36.88
CA ALA A 441 -6.81 13.82 37.20
C ALA A 441 -7.98 13.37 38.12
N THR A 442 -8.45 12.13 37.99
CA THR A 442 -9.63 11.60 38.73
C THR A 442 -9.56 11.77 40.27
N PRO A 443 -8.44 11.47 40.96
CA PRO A 443 -8.33 11.69 42.40
C PRO A 443 -8.47 13.18 42.78
N TYR A 444 -7.95 14.09 42.00
CA TYR A 444 -8.00 15.54 42.25
C TYR A 444 -9.41 16.10 42.00
N ILE A 445 -10.10 15.61 40.97
CA ILE A 445 -11.52 15.97 40.72
C ILE A 445 -12.42 15.46 41.85
N ASN A 446 -12.18 14.26 42.39
CA ASN A 446 -12.92 13.72 43.52
C ASN A 446 -12.69 14.51 44.81
N MET A 447 -11.49 15.10 45.00
CA MET A 447 -11.19 15.98 46.14
C MET A 447 -11.84 17.36 46.01
N ASN A 448 -11.89 17.89 44.80
CA ASN A 448 -12.48 19.20 44.53
C ASN A 448 -13.22 19.20 43.17
N PRO A 449 -14.55 19.04 43.15
CA PRO A 449 -15.36 18.94 41.94
C PRO A 449 -15.25 20.17 41.01
N SER A 450 -14.85 21.34 41.52
CA SER A 450 -14.64 22.54 40.68
C SER A 450 -13.48 22.39 39.70
N ILE A 451 -12.58 21.44 39.90
CA ILE A 451 -11.49 21.15 38.96
C ILE A 451 -12.04 20.53 37.66
N ALA A 452 -13.18 19.86 37.69
CA ALA A 452 -13.81 19.27 36.50
C ALA A 452 -14.14 20.33 35.43
N THR A 453 -14.37 21.61 35.82
CA THR A 453 -14.64 22.70 34.88
C THR A 453 -13.45 23.10 34.02
N PHE A 454 -12.22 22.66 34.35
CA PHE A 454 -11.02 22.90 33.53
C PHE A 454 -10.90 21.93 32.36
N PHE A 455 -11.67 20.84 32.35
CA PHE A 455 -11.63 19.82 31.33
C PHE A 455 -12.88 19.88 30.46
N ASP A 456 -12.69 20.01 29.16
CA ASP A 456 -13.77 19.79 28.18
C ASP A 456 -13.97 18.29 27.96
N GLY A 457 -14.85 17.71 28.79
CA GLY A 457 -15.14 16.28 28.75
C GLY A 457 -15.79 15.82 27.44
N GLU A 458 -16.51 16.73 26.76
CA GLU A 458 -17.16 16.42 25.48
C GLU A 458 -16.12 16.33 24.36
N ALA A 459 -15.20 17.29 24.28
CA ALA A 459 -14.11 17.27 23.30
C ALA A 459 -13.18 16.06 23.51
N ILE A 460 -12.87 15.72 24.76
CA ILE A 460 -12.06 14.54 25.08
C ILE A 460 -12.76 13.25 24.63
N LEU A 461 -14.05 13.09 24.94
CA LEU A 461 -14.81 11.91 24.52
C LEU A 461 -14.92 11.80 23.00
N ARG A 462 -15.19 12.90 22.30
CA ARG A 462 -15.21 12.93 20.83
C ARG A 462 -13.87 12.49 20.24
N ASN A 463 -12.77 13.05 20.72
CA ASN A 463 -11.43 12.67 20.28
C ASN A 463 -11.12 11.19 20.55
N ILE A 464 -11.55 10.63 21.68
CA ILE A 464 -11.40 9.22 21.99
C ILE A 464 -12.20 8.36 21.01
N TYR A 465 -13.47 8.65 20.80
CA TYR A 465 -14.31 7.86 19.89
C TYR A 465 -13.91 7.99 18.42
N ASP A 466 -13.52 9.18 17.97
CA ASP A 466 -12.98 9.39 16.62
C ASP A 466 -11.66 8.62 16.41
N SER A 467 -10.85 8.51 17.46
CA SER A 467 -9.59 7.73 17.40
C SER A 467 -9.83 6.23 17.31
N TYR A 468 -10.95 5.73 17.84
CA TYR A 468 -11.38 4.33 17.67
C TYR A 468 -12.24 4.09 16.40
N ASN A 469 -12.43 5.10 15.55
CA ASN A 469 -13.39 5.06 14.44
C ASN A 469 -14.84 4.79 14.87
N LEU A 470 -15.19 5.16 16.07
CA LEU A 470 -16.54 5.04 16.66
C LEU A 470 -17.26 6.40 16.74
N GLY A 471 -16.76 7.42 16.04
CA GLY A 471 -17.32 8.77 16.04
C GLY A 471 -18.81 8.82 15.68
N ASP A 472 -19.24 7.91 14.80
CA ASP A 472 -20.66 7.77 14.40
C ASP A 472 -21.57 7.29 15.55
N SER A 473 -20.99 6.81 16.67
CA SER A 473 -21.74 6.39 17.85
C SER A 473 -22.07 7.55 18.80
N ILE A 474 -21.51 8.74 18.56
CA ILE A 474 -21.76 9.95 19.35
C ILE A 474 -22.79 10.79 18.60
N LYS A 475 -23.83 11.25 19.34
CA LYS A 475 -24.82 12.18 18.81
C LYS A 475 -24.16 13.50 18.36
N ASP A 476 -24.66 14.10 17.29
CA ASP A 476 -24.22 15.41 16.83
C ASP A 476 -24.33 16.45 17.95
N HIS A 477 -23.41 17.41 17.96
CA HIS A 477 -23.35 18.46 18.98
C HIS A 477 -24.66 19.23 19.12
N ASP A 478 -25.32 19.53 18.00
CA ASP A 478 -26.60 20.24 17.96
C ASP A 478 -27.72 19.45 18.62
N VAL A 479 -27.72 18.11 18.44
CA VAL A 479 -28.71 17.22 19.07
C VAL A 479 -28.46 17.15 20.58
N ILE A 480 -27.20 17.11 21.03
CA ILE A 480 -26.83 17.11 22.44
C ILE A 480 -27.19 18.46 23.09
N GLN A 481 -26.95 19.56 22.40
CA GLN A 481 -27.37 20.89 22.91
C GLN A 481 -28.89 21.01 23.03
N GLN A 482 -29.64 20.60 22.02
CA GLN A 482 -31.10 20.61 22.06
C GLN A 482 -31.64 19.71 23.21
N GLU A 483 -31.04 18.54 23.44
CA GLU A 483 -31.43 17.67 24.56
C GLU A 483 -31.07 18.30 25.92
N LYS A 484 -29.91 18.98 26.03
CA LYS A 484 -29.53 19.72 27.24
C LYS A 484 -30.49 20.88 27.54
N GLU A 485 -30.80 21.70 26.52
CA GLU A 485 -31.77 22.80 26.67
C GLU A 485 -33.18 22.30 27.05
N ALA A 486 -33.62 21.19 26.44
CA ALA A 486 -34.88 20.56 26.81
C ALA A 486 -34.88 20.03 28.24
N GLN A 487 -33.77 19.43 28.71
CA GLN A 487 -33.62 18.99 30.10
C GLN A 487 -33.59 20.16 31.09
N GLU A 488 -32.87 21.23 30.78
CA GLU A 488 -32.83 22.43 31.61
C GLU A 488 -34.20 23.10 31.74
N GLN A 489 -34.96 23.17 30.64
CA GLN A 489 -36.33 23.63 30.65
C GLN A 489 -37.25 22.76 31.54
N GLN A 490 -37.12 21.44 31.43
CA GLN A 490 -37.88 20.53 32.30
C GLN A 490 -37.53 20.67 33.78
N VAL A 491 -36.24 20.83 34.10
CA VAL A 491 -35.79 21.05 35.50
C VAL A 491 -36.29 22.39 36.03
N GLN A 492 -36.26 23.45 35.22
CA GLN A 492 -36.80 24.77 35.59
C GLN A 492 -38.33 24.70 35.81
N GLU A 493 -39.05 23.98 34.96
CA GLU A 493 -40.48 23.80 35.07
C GLU A 493 -40.84 23.01 36.34
N GLN A 494 -40.11 21.94 36.64
CA GLN A 494 -40.28 21.19 37.91
C GLN A 494 -39.96 22.03 39.16
N GLN A 495 -38.88 22.84 39.12
CA GLN A 495 -38.55 23.76 40.20
C GLN A 495 -39.63 24.83 40.38
N SER A 496 -40.20 25.38 39.31
CA SER A 496 -41.26 26.37 39.37
C SER A 496 -42.54 25.79 39.95
N LEU A 497 -42.90 24.56 39.58
CA LEU A 497 -44.01 23.81 40.12
C LEU A 497 -43.82 23.49 41.62
N ALA A 498 -42.62 23.06 42.02
CA ALA A 498 -42.29 22.81 43.44
C ALA A 498 -42.36 24.09 44.26
N ASN A 499 -41.88 25.22 43.73
CA ASN A 499 -42.00 26.53 44.40
C ASN A 499 -43.44 27.02 44.50
N GLN A 500 -44.29 26.80 43.49
CA GLN A 500 -45.72 27.11 43.53
C GLN A 500 -46.47 26.26 44.60
N GLN A 501 -46.12 24.95 44.65
CA GLN A 501 -46.72 24.08 45.70
C GLN A 501 -46.28 24.50 47.09
N THR A 502 -45.04 24.89 47.29
CA THR A 502 -44.53 25.37 48.57
C THR A 502 -45.20 26.70 48.99
N MET A 503 -45.35 27.65 48.02
CA MET A 503 -46.11 28.89 48.29
C MET A 503 -47.56 28.65 48.58
N ALA A 504 -48.23 27.72 47.90
CA ALA A 504 -49.61 27.34 48.18
C ALA A 504 -49.78 26.74 49.61
N GLN A 505 -48.83 25.90 50.03
CA GLN A 505 -48.79 25.36 51.40
C GLN A 505 -48.56 26.44 52.44
N ILE A 506 -47.66 27.38 52.24
CA ILE A 506 -47.41 28.53 53.14
C ILE A 506 -48.65 29.39 53.22
N ASN A 507 -49.33 29.70 52.12
CA ASN A 507 -50.56 30.48 52.11
C ASN A 507 -51.71 29.76 52.85
N ASN A 508 -51.86 28.44 52.71
CA ASN A 508 -52.82 27.66 53.43
C ASN A 508 -52.52 27.66 54.95
N THR A 509 -51.25 27.52 55.33
CA THR A 509 -50.82 27.56 56.71
C THR A 509 -51.07 28.95 57.34
N ASN A 510 -50.76 30.02 56.61
CA ASN A 510 -51.04 31.39 57.04
C ASN A 510 -52.55 31.67 57.21
N THR A 511 -53.38 31.15 56.30
CA THR A 511 -54.87 31.27 56.41
C THR A 511 -55.41 30.50 57.60
N GLN A 512 -54.89 29.31 57.88
CA GLN A 512 -55.24 28.55 59.07
C GLN A 512 -54.83 29.26 60.35
N THR A 513 -53.65 29.84 60.41
CA THR A 513 -53.13 30.60 61.54
C THR A 513 -53.98 31.87 61.79
N GLN A 514 -54.39 32.58 60.76
CA GLN A 514 -55.26 33.72 60.84
C GLN A 514 -56.69 33.32 61.32
N ASN A 515 -57.19 32.20 60.86
CA ASN A 515 -58.51 31.68 61.36
C ASN A 515 -58.47 31.26 62.83
N LEU A 516 -57.38 30.62 63.28
CA LEU A 516 -57.14 30.30 64.67
C LEU A 516 -56.99 31.55 65.55
N GLN A 517 -56.29 32.60 65.09
CA GLN A 517 -56.19 33.88 65.78
C GLN A 517 -57.57 34.57 65.90
N ARG A 518 -58.38 34.53 64.84
CA ARG A 518 -59.75 35.07 64.89
C ARG A 518 -60.64 34.30 65.84
N GLN A 519 -60.52 32.98 65.94
CA GLN A 519 -61.27 32.16 66.94
C GLN A 519 -60.85 32.46 68.40
N LEU A 520 -59.55 32.69 68.64
CA LEU A 520 -59.01 33.10 69.95
C LEU A 520 -59.39 34.50 70.37
N MET A 521 -59.70 35.41 69.44
CA MET A 521 -60.21 36.76 69.75
C MET A 521 -61.75 36.81 69.99
N MET A 522 -62.49 35.74 69.64
CA MET A 522 -63.91 35.63 69.81
C MET A 522 -64.31 34.77 71.04
N SER A 523 -63.36 34.13 71.71
CA SER A 523 -63.49 33.47 73.00
C SER A 523 -63.05 34.37 74.16
#